data_b31ee83ea83e09f3c126eeae2f5e6e22
#
_entry.id   b31ee83ea83e09f3c126eeae2f5e6e22
#
_cell.length_a   1.000
_cell.length_b   1.000
_cell.length_c   1.000
_cell.angle_alpha   90.00
_cell.angle_beta   90.00
_cell.angle_gamma   90.00
#
_symmetry.space_group_name_H-M   'P 1'
#
loop_
_entity.id
_entity.type
_entity.pdbx_description
1 polymer ?
#
loop_
_entity_poly.entity_id
_entity_poly.type
_entity_poly.pdbx_seq_one_letter_code
_entity_poly.pdbx_strand_id
1 'polypeptide(L)'
;MSDSLDHFRQICGTAHVLTHEDPSTDLSAWERDWRKRAQGRALAVVRPANVQEVSEVVKACANAKISIVPQGGNTGLAVGSIPDDSGQQVVLSLQRMNKIRSLDTANLTVIAEAGCILQQVQTHVEEAGYLFPLSLAAEGSCTLGGNLGTNAGGTQVVRFGNTRELCLGLEVVTAQGDIWHGLSGLRKDNTGYDLRNLLIGSEGTLGIITAACMKLYPQPAAQLTAWAAVPSMEAAVSLLGLAHERL
;
A
#
# COMPACT_ATOMS: atom_id res chain seq x y z
N MET A 1 10.37 0.61 -28.22
CA MET A 1 9.99 -0.37 -27.16
C MET A 1 11.19 -1.14 -26.63
N SER A 2 12.08 -1.69 -27.47
CA SER A 2 13.33 -2.34 -27.03
C SER A 2 14.16 -1.41 -26.14
N ASP A 3 14.40 -0.16 -26.57
CA ASP A 3 15.23 0.81 -25.82
C ASP A 3 14.65 1.11 -24.42
N SER A 4 13.34 1.12 -24.26
CA SER A 4 12.71 1.35 -22.95
C SER A 4 12.90 0.18 -22.01
N LEU A 5 12.79 -1.07 -22.50
CA LEU A 5 13.03 -2.27 -21.69
C LEU A 5 14.48 -2.35 -21.24
N ASP A 6 15.42 -2.02 -22.12
CA ASP A 6 16.85 -2.01 -21.77
C ASP A 6 17.16 -0.92 -20.75
N HIS A 7 16.49 0.23 -20.84
CA HIS A 7 16.62 1.28 -19.84
C HIS A 7 16.07 0.85 -18.47
N PHE A 8 14.90 0.20 -18.42
CA PHE A 8 14.40 -0.37 -17.16
C PHE A 8 15.33 -1.44 -16.56
N ARG A 9 15.95 -2.26 -17.42
CA ARG A 9 16.95 -3.27 -17.00
C ARG A 9 18.21 -2.61 -16.43
N GLN A 10 18.62 -1.45 -16.96
CA GLN A 10 19.74 -0.67 -16.40
C GLN A 10 19.39 -0.08 -15.03
N ILE A 11 18.15 0.40 -14.83
CA ILE A 11 17.71 0.98 -13.56
C ILE A 11 17.55 -0.11 -12.48
N CYS A 12 16.79 -1.15 -12.75
CA CYS A 12 16.35 -2.11 -11.73
C CYS A 12 17.17 -3.42 -11.72
N GLY A 13 18.00 -3.65 -12.74
CA GLY A 13 18.64 -4.94 -13.01
C GLY A 13 17.75 -5.88 -13.84
N THR A 14 18.37 -6.65 -14.73
CA THR A 14 17.71 -7.53 -15.70
C THR A 14 16.72 -8.51 -15.05
N ALA A 15 17.09 -9.10 -13.90
CA ALA A 15 16.24 -10.04 -13.17
C ALA A 15 14.97 -9.42 -12.57
N HIS A 16 14.84 -8.09 -12.63
CA HIS A 16 13.72 -7.35 -12.03
C HIS A 16 12.84 -6.64 -13.07
N VAL A 17 13.09 -6.89 -14.35
CA VAL A 17 12.23 -6.47 -15.46
C VAL A 17 11.74 -7.73 -16.17
N LEU A 18 10.52 -8.14 -15.82
CA LEU A 18 9.91 -9.36 -16.32
C LEU A 18 9.11 -9.04 -17.57
N THR A 19 9.26 -9.85 -18.62
CA THR A 19 8.55 -9.67 -19.90
C THR A 19 8.06 -11.01 -20.43
N HIS A 20 7.12 -10.98 -21.37
CA HIS A 20 6.68 -12.17 -22.11
C HIS A 20 7.71 -12.69 -23.10
N GLU A 21 8.84 -11.99 -23.31
CA GLU A 21 9.94 -12.48 -24.15
C GLU A 21 10.65 -13.68 -23.53
N ASP A 22 10.61 -13.83 -22.21
CA ASP A 22 11.12 -15.00 -21.50
C ASP A 22 9.98 -16.02 -21.29
N PRO A 23 9.97 -17.15 -22.02
CA PRO A 23 8.93 -18.17 -21.90
C PRO A 23 8.85 -18.85 -20.54
N SER A 24 9.90 -18.72 -19.71
CA SER A 24 9.94 -19.27 -18.35
C SER A 24 9.24 -18.36 -17.33
N THR A 25 8.91 -17.13 -17.70
CA THR A 25 8.34 -16.12 -16.80
C THR A 25 6.82 -16.12 -16.90
N ASP A 26 6.13 -16.50 -15.81
CA ASP A 26 4.67 -16.36 -15.68
C ASP A 26 4.33 -14.98 -15.08
N LEU A 27 3.68 -14.14 -15.88
CA LEU A 27 3.23 -12.80 -15.44
C LEU A 27 1.80 -12.79 -14.90
N SER A 28 1.12 -13.91 -14.82
CA SER A 28 -0.29 -14.01 -14.43
C SER A 28 -0.57 -13.40 -13.04
N ALA A 29 0.40 -13.44 -12.12
CA ALA A 29 0.28 -12.85 -10.78
C ALA A 29 0.11 -11.31 -10.81
N TRP A 30 0.62 -10.64 -11.84
CA TRP A 30 0.54 -9.19 -12.02
C TRP A 30 -0.52 -8.76 -13.03
N GLU A 31 -0.91 -9.64 -13.94
CA GLU A 31 -1.82 -9.37 -15.06
C GLU A 31 -3.26 -9.77 -14.80
N ARG A 32 -3.51 -10.58 -13.76
CA ARG A 32 -4.86 -11.10 -13.45
C ARG A 32 -5.33 -10.54 -12.10
N ASP A 33 -6.59 -10.10 -12.04
CA ASP A 33 -7.19 -9.67 -10.79
C ASP A 33 -7.39 -10.84 -9.80
N TRP A 34 -7.49 -10.51 -8.51
CA TRP A 34 -7.62 -11.50 -7.44
C TRP A 34 -8.82 -12.46 -7.63
N ARG A 35 -9.93 -11.96 -8.17
CA ARG A 35 -11.13 -12.78 -8.45
C ARG A 35 -11.04 -13.57 -9.73
N LYS A 36 -9.98 -13.41 -10.52
CA LYS A 36 -9.77 -14.04 -11.84
C LYS A 36 -10.89 -13.70 -12.85
N ARG A 37 -11.47 -12.50 -12.74
CA ARG A 37 -12.54 -12.02 -13.61
C ARG A 37 -12.03 -11.16 -14.76
N ALA A 38 -10.89 -10.54 -14.57
CA ALA A 38 -10.23 -9.72 -15.57
C ALA A 38 -8.76 -10.14 -15.69
N GLN A 39 -8.24 -10.02 -16.90
CA GLN A 39 -6.84 -10.25 -17.21
C GLN A 39 -6.43 -9.23 -18.27
N GLY A 40 -5.30 -8.59 -18.06
CA GLY A 40 -4.68 -7.71 -19.02
C GLY A 40 -3.37 -8.30 -19.54
N ARG A 41 -2.59 -7.44 -20.21
CA ARG A 41 -1.27 -7.76 -20.74
C ARG A 41 -0.32 -6.58 -20.49
N ALA A 42 0.73 -6.81 -19.72
CA ALA A 42 1.75 -5.80 -19.48
C ALA A 42 2.79 -5.77 -20.62
N LEU A 43 3.36 -4.59 -20.88
CA LEU A 43 4.60 -4.44 -21.63
C LEU A 43 5.76 -5.10 -20.84
N ALA A 44 5.81 -4.81 -19.55
CA ALA A 44 6.76 -5.40 -18.61
C ALA A 44 6.22 -5.25 -17.18
N VAL A 45 6.69 -6.11 -16.27
CA VAL A 45 6.60 -5.91 -14.83
C VAL A 45 7.96 -5.43 -14.34
N VAL A 46 8.01 -4.18 -13.85
CA VAL A 46 9.24 -3.55 -13.34
C VAL A 46 9.19 -3.53 -11.82
N ARG A 47 10.23 -4.04 -11.16
CA ARG A 47 10.31 -4.23 -9.72
C ARG A 47 11.47 -3.44 -9.11
N PRO A 48 11.31 -2.13 -8.83
CA PRO A 48 12.32 -1.31 -8.18
C PRO A 48 12.56 -1.76 -6.73
N ALA A 49 13.79 -1.51 -6.22
CA ALA A 49 14.22 -1.86 -4.87
C ALA A 49 14.23 -0.67 -3.90
N ASN A 50 14.16 0.54 -4.41
CA ASN A 50 14.27 1.78 -3.63
C ASN A 50 13.56 2.94 -4.35
N VAL A 51 13.40 4.05 -3.62
CA VAL A 51 12.68 5.23 -4.14
C VAL A 51 13.36 5.88 -5.35
N GLN A 52 14.68 5.82 -5.45
CA GLN A 52 15.42 6.36 -6.59
C GLN A 52 15.12 5.57 -7.86
N GLU A 53 15.15 4.25 -7.79
CA GLU A 53 14.75 3.39 -8.92
C GLU A 53 13.30 3.64 -9.34
N VAL A 54 12.37 3.85 -8.39
CA VAL A 54 10.98 4.24 -8.71
C VAL A 54 10.96 5.57 -9.45
N SER A 55 11.68 6.59 -8.97
CA SER A 55 11.79 7.90 -9.61
C SER A 55 12.32 7.79 -11.06
N GLU A 56 13.38 7.03 -11.27
CA GLU A 56 13.99 6.86 -12.59
C GLU A 56 13.06 6.09 -13.55
N VAL A 57 12.37 5.05 -13.08
CA VAL A 57 11.38 4.32 -13.89
C VAL A 57 10.22 5.23 -14.28
N VAL A 58 9.70 6.06 -13.34
CA VAL A 58 8.63 7.02 -13.64
C VAL A 58 9.09 8.01 -14.70
N LYS A 59 10.30 8.59 -14.57
CA LYS A 59 10.88 9.51 -15.59
C LYS A 59 11.03 8.84 -16.94
N ALA A 60 11.52 7.61 -16.97
CA ALA A 60 11.67 6.85 -18.21
C ALA A 60 10.32 6.58 -18.88
N CYS A 61 9.30 6.19 -18.10
CA CYS A 61 7.94 5.99 -18.61
C CYS A 61 7.33 7.30 -19.13
N ALA A 62 7.48 8.41 -18.39
CA ALA A 62 6.98 9.73 -18.80
C ALA A 62 7.60 10.18 -20.13
N ASN A 63 8.93 10.05 -20.28
CA ASN A 63 9.65 10.41 -21.52
C ASN A 63 9.23 9.53 -22.70
N ALA A 64 8.98 8.24 -22.47
CA ALA A 64 8.55 7.29 -23.50
C ALA A 64 7.02 7.29 -23.73
N LYS A 65 6.24 8.07 -22.94
CA LYS A 65 4.77 8.10 -22.94
C LYS A 65 4.17 6.71 -22.68
N ILE A 66 4.77 5.95 -21.79
CA ILE A 66 4.32 4.65 -21.33
C ILE A 66 3.49 4.85 -20.06
N SER A 67 2.27 4.32 -20.04
CA SER A 67 1.42 4.36 -18.85
C SER A 67 1.93 3.37 -17.77
N ILE A 68 1.83 3.79 -16.50
CA ILE A 68 2.23 2.97 -15.35
C ILE A 68 0.98 2.51 -14.61
N VAL A 69 0.95 1.23 -14.25
CA VAL A 69 -0.01 0.63 -13.32
C VAL A 69 0.73 0.29 -12.02
N PRO A 70 0.65 1.13 -10.98
CA PRO A 70 1.26 0.82 -9.69
C PRO A 70 0.55 -0.36 -9.05
N GLN A 71 1.32 -1.34 -8.56
CA GLN A 71 0.74 -2.55 -7.96
C GLN A 71 1.43 -2.90 -6.65
N GLY A 72 0.62 -3.13 -5.60
CA GLY A 72 1.03 -3.73 -4.34
C GLY A 72 0.81 -5.23 -4.32
N GLY A 73 0.01 -5.72 -3.38
CA GLY A 73 -0.31 -7.15 -3.23
C GLY A 73 -1.36 -7.71 -4.19
N ASN A 74 -1.89 -6.91 -5.09
CA ASN A 74 -2.94 -7.25 -6.06
C ASN A 74 -4.19 -7.94 -5.43
N THR A 75 -4.57 -7.49 -4.22
CA THR A 75 -5.70 -8.04 -3.45
C THR A 75 -7.00 -7.26 -3.64
N GLY A 76 -6.98 -6.17 -4.42
CA GLY A 76 -8.12 -5.32 -4.70
C GLY A 76 -9.21 -6.04 -5.49
N LEU A 77 -10.46 -5.64 -5.29
CA LEU A 77 -11.64 -6.25 -5.91
C LEU A 77 -12.21 -5.43 -7.09
N ALA A 78 -11.66 -4.22 -7.31
CA ALA A 78 -12.14 -3.26 -8.31
C ALA A 78 -11.35 -3.30 -9.63
N VAL A 79 -10.40 -4.23 -9.78
CA VAL A 79 -9.59 -4.47 -11.00
C VAL A 79 -8.58 -3.35 -11.32
N GLY A 80 -8.51 -2.25 -10.55
CA GLY A 80 -7.66 -1.08 -10.83
C GLY A 80 -6.16 -1.30 -10.75
N SER A 81 -5.68 -2.47 -10.29
CA SER A 81 -4.25 -2.78 -10.12
C SER A 81 -3.66 -3.67 -11.21
N ILE A 82 -4.41 -4.04 -12.24
CA ILE A 82 -3.90 -4.81 -13.38
C ILE A 82 -3.83 -3.93 -14.65
N PRO A 83 -2.95 -4.26 -15.60
CA PRO A 83 -2.89 -3.55 -16.87
C PRO A 83 -4.12 -3.83 -17.74
N ASP A 84 -4.32 -3.02 -18.78
CA ASP A 84 -5.25 -3.34 -19.86
C ASP A 84 -4.69 -4.44 -20.79
N ASP A 85 -5.41 -4.79 -21.84
CA ASP A 85 -5.04 -5.84 -22.81
C ASP A 85 -4.13 -5.35 -23.95
N SER A 86 -3.76 -4.07 -23.96
CA SER A 86 -2.96 -3.43 -25.02
C SER A 86 -1.52 -3.93 -25.11
N GLY A 87 -0.96 -4.41 -24.01
CA GLY A 87 0.47 -4.75 -23.91
C GLY A 87 1.39 -3.53 -23.93
N GLN A 88 0.87 -2.33 -23.66
CA GLN A 88 1.63 -1.07 -23.70
C GLN A 88 1.86 -0.44 -22.34
N GLN A 89 1.29 -1.00 -21.28
CA GLN A 89 1.42 -0.49 -19.91
C GLN A 89 2.51 -1.23 -19.14
N VAL A 90 3.24 -0.50 -18.32
CA VAL A 90 4.18 -1.08 -17.35
C VAL A 90 3.48 -1.30 -16.02
N VAL A 91 3.52 -2.52 -15.49
CA VAL A 91 3.19 -2.76 -14.08
C VAL A 91 4.39 -2.45 -13.23
N LEU A 92 4.26 -1.44 -12.35
CA LEU A 92 5.28 -1.09 -11.37
C LEU A 92 4.97 -1.77 -10.04
N SER A 93 5.68 -2.86 -9.74
CA SER A 93 5.48 -3.65 -8.53
C SER A 93 6.46 -3.24 -7.43
N LEU A 94 5.93 -2.84 -6.27
CA LEU A 94 6.74 -2.40 -5.12
C LEU A 94 7.13 -3.54 -4.17
N GLN A 95 6.94 -4.79 -4.54
CA GLN A 95 7.20 -5.96 -3.69
C GLN A 95 8.63 -6.05 -3.12
N ARG A 96 9.63 -5.48 -3.80
CA ARG A 96 11.02 -5.42 -3.32
C ARG A 96 11.27 -4.35 -2.27
N MET A 97 10.41 -3.35 -2.17
CA MET A 97 10.45 -2.29 -1.17
C MET A 97 9.68 -2.73 0.07
N ASN A 98 10.24 -3.68 0.83
CA ASN A 98 9.56 -4.39 1.89
C ASN A 98 10.27 -4.30 3.25
N LYS A 99 11.06 -3.24 3.48
CA LYS A 99 11.78 -3.04 4.73
C LYS A 99 10.96 -2.22 5.72
N ILE A 100 10.95 -2.64 6.98
CA ILE A 100 10.58 -1.79 8.10
C ILE A 100 11.82 -0.95 8.41
N ARG A 101 11.74 0.37 8.16
CA ARG A 101 12.89 1.28 8.25
C ARG A 101 13.20 1.68 9.68
N SER A 102 12.16 1.90 10.51
CA SER A 102 12.32 2.26 11.92
C SER A 102 11.05 2.02 12.72
N LEU A 103 11.22 1.77 14.01
CA LEU A 103 10.17 1.72 15.02
C LEU A 103 10.54 2.73 16.11
N ASP A 104 9.72 3.77 16.28
CA ASP A 104 9.87 4.79 17.32
C ASP A 104 8.83 4.55 18.40
N THR A 105 9.26 3.91 19.47
CA THR A 105 8.41 3.56 20.62
C THR A 105 8.04 4.76 21.48
N ALA A 106 8.85 5.81 21.47
CA ALA A 106 8.55 7.04 22.21
C ALA A 106 7.45 7.86 21.54
N ASN A 107 7.44 7.91 20.20
CA ASN A 107 6.42 8.59 19.42
C ASN A 107 5.27 7.67 18.97
N LEU A 108 5.35 6.36 19.26
CA LEU A 108 4.36 5.36 18.83
C LEU A 108 4.16 5.40 17.31
N THR A 109 5.25 5.23 16.56
CA THR A 109 5.22 5.21 15.09
C THR A 109 6.12 4.13 14.52
N VAL A 110 5.75 3.65 13.35
CA VAL A 110 6.59 2.78 12.51
C VAL A 110 6.72 3.39 11.13
N ILE A 111 7.94 3.40 10.58
CA ILE A 111 8.19 3.74 9.18
C ILE A 111 8.46 2.45 8.43
N ALA A 112 7.61 2.16 7.46
CA ALA A 112 7.71 0.97 6.62
C ALA A 112 7.56 1.31 5.13
N GLU A 113 8.21 0.54 4.29
CA GLU A 113 8.14 0.65 2.84
C GLU A 113 6.80 0.13 2.31
N ALA A 114 6.39 0.64 1.17
CA ALA A 114 5.07 0.39 0.58
C ALA A 114 4.80 -1.08 0.22
N GLY A 115 5.84 -1.85 -0.07
CA GLY A 115 5.74 -3.28 -0.37
C GLY A 115 5.73 -4.19 0.86
N CYS A 116 5.84 -3.65 2.09
CA CYS A 116 5.68 -4.44 3.31
C CYS A 116 4.28 -5.07 3.35
N ILE A 117 4.21 -6.38 3.56
CA ILE A 117 2.95 -7.08 3.81
C ILE A 117 2.39 -6.63 5.15
N LEU A 118 1.08 -6.36 5.23
CA LEU A 118 0.43 -5.85 6.42
C LEU A 118 0.73 -6.70 7.65
N GLN A 119 0.55 -8.01 7.55
CA GLN A 119 0.79 -8.96 8.64
C GLN A 119 2.24 -8.90 9.14
N GLN A 120 3.22 -8.70 8.27
CA GLN A 120 4.63 -8.57 8.67
C GLN A 120 4.87 -7.30 9.50
N VAL A 121 4.22 -6.18 9.13
CA VAL A 121 4.28 -4.94 9.93
C VAL A 121 3.62 -5.16 11.29
N GLN A 122 2.45 -5.80 11.33
CA GLN A 122 1.74 -6.12 12.57
C GLN A 122 2.58 -6.99 13.51
N THR A 123 3.13 -8.10 13.01
CA THR A 123 3.98 -9.01 13.81
C THR A 123 5.19 -8.26 14.37
N HIS A 124 5.87 -7.45 13.54
CA HIS A 124 7.06 -6.72 13.98
C HIS A 124 6.76 -5.72 15.12
N VAL A 125 5.64 -5.02 15.05
CA VAL A 125 5.28 -4.06 16.11
C VAL A 125 4.71 -4.76 17.35
N GLU A 126 4.05 -5.90 17.17
CA GLU A 126 3.52 -6.74 18.26
C GLU A 126 4.65 -7.33 19.13
N GLU A 127 5.74 -7.79 18.52
CA GLU A 127 6.95 -8.25 19.21
C GLU A 127 7.56 -7.16 20.10
N ALA A 128 7.33 -5.86 19.75
CA ALA A 128 7.75 -4.72 20.57
C ALA A 128 6.70 -4.25 21.57
N GLY A 129 5.55 -4.93 21.70
CA GLY A 129 4.47 -4.60 22.64
C GLY A 129 3.50 -3.53 22.13
N TYR A 130 3.39 -3.35 20.82
CA TYR A 130 2.51 -2.35 20.21
C TYR A 130 1.50 -2.98 19.26
N LEU A 131 0.45 -2.23 18.95
CA LEU A 131 -0.63 -2.61 18.04
C LEU A 131 -0.60 -1.68 16.80
N PHE A 132 -0.61 -2.27 15.60
CA PHE A 132 -1.00 -1.61 14.37
C PHE A 132 -2.41 -2.07 13.99
N PRO A 133 -3.47 -1.26 14.26
CA PRO A 133 -4.86 -1.72 14.28
C PRO A 133 -5.57 -1.72 12.91
N LEU A 134 -4.85 -1.98 11.83
CA LEU A 134 -5.46 -2.16 10.52
C LEU A 134 -5.75 -3.65 10.31
N SER A 135 -7.03 -4.05 10.40
CA SER A 135 -7.43 -5.47 10.26
C SER A 135 -8.21 -5.67 8.96
N LEU A 136 -7.63 -6.46 8.04
CA LEU A 136 -8.16 -6.73 6.71
C LEU A 136 -8.20 -8.23 6.44
N ALA A 137 -9.14 -8.69 5.63
CA ALA A 137 -9.22 -10.10 5.25
C ALA A 137 -7.97 -10.60 4.50
N ALA A 138 -7.22 -9.71 3.86
CA ALA A 138 -6.04 -10.01 3.06
C ALA A 138 -4.71 -9.68 3.78
N GLU A 139 -4.67 -9.66 5.12
CA GLU A 139 -3.47 -9.25 5.91
C GLU A 139 -2.18 -9.93 5.47
N GLY A 140 -2.25 -11.22 5.13
CA GLY A 140 -1.09 -12.01 4.70
C GLY A 140 -0.59 -11.74 3.28
N SER A 141 -1.26 -10.88 2.51
CA SER A 141 -0.91 -10.64 1.09
C SER A 141 -1.06 -9.19 0.64
N CYS A 142 -1.91 -8.38 1.28
CA CYS A 142 -2.00 -6.95 1.00
C CYS A 142 -0.75 -6.23 1.50
N THR A 143 -0.39 -5.14 0.81
CA THR A 143 0.80 -4.36 1.15
C THR A 143 0.42 -2.99 1.69
N LEU A 144 1.30 -2.39 2.50
CA LEU A 144 1.07 -1.09 3.12
C LEU A 144 0.75 -0.01 2.08
N GLY A 145 1.50 0.06 0.97
CA GLY A 145 1.26 1.03 -0.10
C GLY A 145 -0.07 0.80 -0.81
N GLY A 146 -0.49 -0.46 -1.02
CA GLY A 146 -1.79 -0.79 -1.57
C GLY A 146 -2.93 -0.39 -0.63
N ASN A 147 -2.78 -0.61 0.68
CA ASN A 147 -3.75 -0.21 1.69
C ASN A 147 -3.90 1.33 1.76
N LEU A 148 -2.80 2.06 1.65
CA LEU A 148 -2.82 3.52 1.56
C LEU A 148 -3.42 4.00 0.24
N GLY A 149 -3.03 3.41 -0.89
CA GLY A 149 -3.53 3.78 -2.21
C GLY A 149 -5.05 3.65 -2.32
N THR A 150 -5.65 2.64 -1.67
CA THR A 150 -7.10 2.41 -1.66
C THR A 150 -7.82 2.96 -0.42
N ASN A 151 -7.08 3.58 0.52
CA ASN A 151 -7.61 3.95 1.82
C ASN A 151 -8.36 2.79 2.49
N ALA A 152 -7.73 1.63 2.56
CA ALA A 152 -8.34 0.39 3.01
C ALA A 152 -8.83 0.49 4.46
N GLY A 153 -9.92 -0.20 4.75
CA GLY A 153 -10.49 -0.31 6.08
C GLY A 153 -11.12 -1.69 6.29
N GLY A 154 -11.18 -2.13 7.52
CA GLY A 154 -11.72 -3.43 7.89
C GLY A 154 -12.51 -3.39 9.19
N THR A 155 -12.42 -4.42 10.00
CA THR A 155 -13.28 -4.60 11.19
C THR A 155 -13.01 -3.60 12.32
N GLN A 156 -11.81 -2.99 12.36
CA GLN A 156 -11.41 -2.05 13.43
C GLN A 156 -11.64 -0.58 13.07
N VAL A 157 -12.24 -0.29 11.92
CA VAL A 157 -12.43 1.09 11.41
C VAL A 157 -13.26 1.96 12.37
N VAL A 158 -14.28 1.40 13.01
CA VAL A 158 -15.14 2.14 13.95
C VAL A 158 -14.32 2.73 15.11
N ARG A 159 -13.27 2.04 15.55
CA ARG A 159 -12.40 2.50 16.65
C ARG A 159 -11.22 3.34 16.18
N PHE A 160 -10.54 2.92 15.12
CA PHE A 160 -9.21 3.44 14.75
C PHE A 160 -9.20 4.21 13.42
N GLY A 161 -10.32 4.21 12.70
CA GLY A 161 -10.39 4.80 11.36
C GLY A 161 -9.83 3.86 10.27
N ASN A 162 -9.86 4.35 9.04
CA ASN A 162 -9.25 3.70 7.88
C ASN A 162 -7.72 3.88 7.89
N THR A 163 -7.04 3.36 6.88
CA THR A 163 -5.57 3.51 6.72
C THR A 163 -5.15 4.99 6.72
N ARG A 164 -5.97 5.91 6.20
CA ARG A 164 -5.75 7.35 6.21
C ARG A 164 -5.55 7.90 7.62
N GLU A 165 -6.42 7.56 8.55
CA GLU A 165 -6.38 8.03 9.93
C GLU A 165 -5.15 7.49 10.69
N LEU A 166 -4.64 6.35 10.25
CA LEU A 166 -3.45 5.71 10.81
C LEU A 166 -2.14 6.27 10.24
N CYS A 167 -2.17 7.03 9.15
CA CYS A 167 -0.99 7.56 8.49
C CYS A 167 -0.61 8.96 9.02
N LEU A 168 0.68 9.16 9.34
CA LEU A 168 1.22 10.47 9.73
C LEU A 168 2.05 11.12 8.63
N GLY A 169 2.71 10.35 7.79
CA GLY A 169 3.58 10.87 6.74
C GLY A 169 3.79 9.89 5.61
N LEU A 170 4.14 10.40 4.44
CA LEU A 170 4.36 9.63 3.22
C LEU A 170 5.69 9.99 2.55
N GLU A 171 6.30 9.03 1.91
CA GLU A 171 7.28 9.20 0.85
C GLU A 171 6.61 8.82 -0.47
N VAL A 172 6.67 9.69 -1.46
CA VAL A 172 5.93 9.53 -2.71
C VAL A 172 6.78 9.96 -3.89
N VAL A 173 6.68 9.23 -4.98
CA VAL A 173 7.21 9.65 -6.29
C VAL A 173 6.06 10.23 -7.11
N THR A 174 6.20 11.49 -7.53
CA THR A 174 5.20 12.19 -8.35
C THR A 174 5.17 11.68 -9.79
N ALA A 175 4.19 12.10 -10.58
CA ALA A 175 4.13 11.76 -12.01
C ALA A 175 5.32 12.31 -12.83
N GLN A 176 6.02 13.33 -12.33
CA GLN A 176 7.25 13.87 -12.92
C GLN A 176 8.50 13.10 -12.51
N GLY A 177 8.36 12.15 -11.58
CA GLY A 177 9.46 11.40 -11.00
C GLY A 177 10.19 12.14 -9.87
N ASP A 178 9.64 13.23 -9.35
CA ASP A 178 10.20 13.91 -8.19
C ASP A 178 9.86 13.14 -6.91
N ILE A 179 10.79 13.10 -5.97
CA ILE A 179 10.59 12.41 -4.69
C ILE A 179 10.13 13.43 -3.65
N TRP A 180 8.93 13.22 -3.12
CA TRP A 180 8.45 13.98 -1.98
C TRP A 180 8.76 13.23 -0.68
N HIS A 181 9.62 13.85 0.14
CA HIS A 181 10.05 13.32 1.44
C HIS A 181 9.15 13.87 2.56
N GLY A 182 7.98 13.30 2.74
CA GLY A 182 7.02 13.70 3.75
C GLY A 182 6.86 12.69 4.89
N LEU A 183 7.88 11.89 5.22
CA LEU A 183 7.86 10.90 6.31
C LEU A 183 7.93 11.56 7.69
N SER A 184 6.95 12.42 8.00
CA SER A 184 6.83 13.07 9.30
C SER A 184 6.07 12.17 10.28
N GLY A 185 6.57 12.08 11.53
CA GLY A 185 5.84 11.47 12.66
C GLY A 185 5.05 12.47 13.48
N LEU A 186 4.91 13.71 13.03
CA LEU A 186 4.17 14.76 13.75
C LEU A 186 2.68 14.42 13.81
N ARG A 187 2.12 14.46 15.02
CA ARG A 187 0.67 14.25 15.24
C ARG A 187 -0.15 15.51 14.98
N LYS A 188 0.48 16.67 15.08
CA LYS A 188 -0.10 17.97 14.75
C LYS A 188 0.84 18.69 13.80
N ASP A 189 0.38 18.90 12.58
CA ASP A 189 1.07 19.69 11.57
C ASP A 189 0.05 20.64 10.93
N ASN A 190 0.27 21.93 11.10
CA ASN A 190 -0.60 22.99 10.56
C ASN A 190 0.05 23.68 9.35
N THR A 191 1.06 23.08 8.75
CA THR A 191 1.87 23.68 7.67
C THR A 191 1.22 23.42 6.31
N GLY A 192 0.51 24.40 5.77
CA GLY A 192 -0.02 24.35 4.41
C GLY A 192 -1.13 23.30 4.19
N TYR A 193 -1.29 22.85 2.95
CA TYR A 193 -2.24 21.79 2.60
C TYR A 193 -1.74 20.42 3.02
N ASP A 194 -2.64 19.56 3.47
CA ASP A 194 -2.34 18.16 3.77
C ASP A 194 -2.30 17.33 2.47
N LEU A 195 -1.13 17.32 1.82
CA LEU A 195 -0.89 16.56 0.58
C LEU A 195 -0.98 15.05 0.81
N ARG A 196 -0.70 14.57 2.02
CA ARG A 196 -0.87 13.17 2.40
C ARG A 196 -2.32 12.73 2.18
N ASN A 197 -3.29 13.53 2.64
CA ASN A 197 -4.70 13.25 2.47
C ASN A 197 -5.18 13.29 1.01
N LEU A 198 -4.49 14.02 0.14
CA LEU A 198 -4.73 14.01 -1.29
C LEU A 198 -4.28 12.70 -1.94
N LEU A 199 -3.12 12.19 -1.52
CA LEU A 199 -2.47 11.01 -2.10
C LEU A 199 -3.05 9.68 -1.61
N ILE A 200 -3.51 9.63 -0.35
CA ILE A 200 -4.17 8.43 0.20
C ILE A 200 -5.55 8.28 -0.45
N GLY A 201 -5.84 7.12 -1.00
CA GLY A 201 -7.07 6.84 -1.73
C GLY A 201 -7.03 7.25 -3.20
N SER A 202 -5.88 7.72 -3.71
CA SER A 202 -5.72 8.09 -5.13
C SER A 202 -5.43 6.89 -6.04
N GLU A 203 -5.24 5.71 -5.49
CA GLU A 203 -4.95 4.46 -6.22
C GLU A 203 -3.76 4.58 -7.19
N GLY A 204 -2.76 5.39 -6.82
CA GLY A 204 -1.56 5.63 -7.64
C GLY A 204 -1.75 6.60 -8.80
N THR A 205 -2.92 7.22 -8.97
CA THR A 205 -3.20 8.16 -10.08
C THR A 205 -2.53 9.52 -9.90
N LEU A 206 -2.20 9.91 -8.65
CA LEU A 206 -1.55 11.19 -8.33
C LEU A 206 -0.07 11.04 -7.97
N GLY A 207 0.39 9.82 -7.73
CA GLY A 207 1.77 9.52 -7.36
C GLY A 207 1.89 8.12 -6.77
N ILE A 208 3.11 7.64 -6.66
CA ILE A 208 3.44 6.29 -6.19
C ILE A 208 3.96 6.38 -4.76
N ILE A 209 3.19 5.88 -3.79
CA ILE A 209 3.60 5.81 -2.38
C ILE A 209 4.70 4.76 -2.26
N THR A 210 5.86 5.15 -1.73
CA THR A 210 7.04 4.28 -1.58
C THR A 210 7.33 3.91 -0.14
N ALA A 211 6.94 4.74 0.83
CA ALA A 211 6.99 4.44 2.26
C ALA A 211 5.98 5.29 3.03
N ALA A 212 5.68 4.86 4.26
CA ALA A 212 4.79 5.60 5.14
C ALA A 212 5.23 5.55 6.60
N CYS A 213 4.91 6.62 7.33
CA CYS A 213 4.97 6.70 8.78
C CYS A 213 3.57 6.43 9.33
N MET A 214 3.40 5.32 10.07
CA MET A 214 2.11 4.86 10.57
C MET A 214 2.04 5.00 12.10
N LYS A 215 0.84 5.33 12.61
CA LYS A 215 0.54 5.39 14.05
C LYS A 215 0.48 4.01 14.65
N LEU A 216 1.04 3.88 15.83
CA LEU A 216 0.89 2.72 16.69
C LEU A 216 0.10 3.05 17.94
N TYR A 217 -0.40 2.01 18.57
CA TYR A 217 -1.11 2.05 19.84
C TYR A 217 -0.46 1.06 20.81
N PRO A 218 -0.59 1.27 22.14
CA PRO A 218 -0.22 0.25 23.10
C PRO A 218 -1.03 -1.02 22.83
N GLN A 219 -0.38 -2.18 22.96
CA GLN A 219 -1.08 -3.46 22.86
C GLN A 219 -2.07 -3.60 24.01
N PRO A 220 -3.33 -3.99 23.77
CA PRO A 220 -4.27 -4.22 24.85
C PRO A 220 -3.82 -5.39 25.74
N ALA A 221 -3.93 -5.23 27.05
CA ALA A 221 -3.54 -6.25 28.02
C ALA A 221 -4.34 -7.56 27.88
N ALA A 222 -5.55 -7.48 27.36
CA ALA A 222 -6.41 -8.61 27.06
C ALA A 222 -7.36 -8.30 25.91
N GLN A 223 -7.71 -9.31 25.14
CA GLN A 223 -8.74 -9.25 24.11
C GLN A 223 -9.77 -10.33 24.39
N LEU A 224 -11.02 -9.92 24.53
CA LEU A 224 -12.15 -10.83 24.75
C LEU A 224 -13.12 -10.74 23.58
N THR A 225 -13.57 -11.88 23.10
CA THR A 225 -14.60 -11.96 22.07
C THR A 225 -15.90 -12.46 22.68
N ALA A 226 -16.99 -11.74 22.45
CA ALA A 226 -18.32 -12.12 22.92
C ALA A 226 -19.32 -12.16 21.75
N TRP A 227 -20.24 -13.09 21.82
CA TRP A 227 -21.44 -13.13 20.98
C TRP A 227 -22.63 -12.66 21.82
N ALA A 228 -23.35 -11.66 21.30
CA ALA A 228 -24.52 -11.11 21.96
C ALA A 228 -25.74 -11.26 21.07
N ALA A 229 -26.83 -11.80 21.64
CA ALA A 229 -28.14 -11.80 21.02
C ALA A 229 -28.94 -10.60 21.52
N VAL A 230 -29.59 -9.88 20.60
CA VAL A 230 -30.42 -8.72 20.91
C VAL A 230 -31.79 -8.87 20.27
N PRO A 231 -32.85 -8.33 20.89
CA PRO A 231 -34.23 -8.54 20.43
C PRO A 231 -34.62 -7.73 19.19
N SER A 232 -33.87 -6.68 18.86
CA SER A 232 -34.16 -5.82 17.70
C SER A 232 -32.93 -5.13 17.15
N MET A 233 -33.06 -4.50 15.98
CA MET A 233 -31.98 -3.71 15.36
C MET A 233 -31.67 -2.46 16.20
N GLU A 234 -32.68 -1.82 16.79
CA GLU A 234 -32.51 -0.67 17.67
C GLU A 234 -31.69 -1.04 18.92
N ALA A 235 -31.92 -2.22 19.47
CA ALA A 235 -31.14 -2.74 20.59
C ALA A 235 -29.69 -3.03 20.17
N ALA A 236 -29.45 -3.51 18.94
CA ALA A 236 -28.11 -3.71 18.42
C ALA A 236 -27.34 -2.38 18.29
N VAL A 237 -27.98 -1.35 17.74
CA VAL A 237 -27.39 -0.01 17.62
C VAL A 237 -27.10 0.60 19.00
N SER A 238 -28.03 0.44 19.97
CA SER A 238 -27.83 0.91 21.34
C SER A 238 -26.66 0.20 22.02
N LEU A 239 -26.52 -1.12 21.83
CA LEU A 239 -25.39 -1.90 22.35
C LEU A 239 -24.07 -1.43 21.76
N LEU A 240 -24.02 -1.15 20.44
CA LEU A 240 -22.83 -0.60 19.79
C LEU A 240 -22.46 0.77 20.37
N GLY A 241 -23.44 1.66 20.60
CA GLY A 241 -23.24 2.95 21.24
C GLY A 241 -22.61 2.82 22.63
N LEU A 242 -23.16 1.96 23.47
CA LEU A 242 -22.63 1.67 24.81
C LEU A 242 -21.20 1.11 24.77
N ALA A 243 -20.92 0.21 23.83
CA ALA A 243 -19.57 -0.33 23.65
C ALA A 243 -18.58 0.79 23.23
N HIS A 244 -18.99 1.69 22.34
CA HIS A 244 -18.16 2.80 21.87
C HIS A 244 -17.85 3.85 22.95
N GLU A 245 -18.76 4.02 23.91
CA GLU A 245 -18.59 4.94 25.06
C GLU A 245 -17.67 4.34 26.16
N ARG A 246 -17.60 3.03 26.28
CA ARG A 246 -17.00 2.33 27.43
C ARG A 246 -15.70 1.58 27.11
N LEU A 247 -15.44 1.28 25.87
CA LEU A 247 -14.28 0.54 25.36
C LEU A 247 -13.40 1.38 24.43
#